data_864f4fbd3518312643575cd656b66929
#
_entry.id   864f4fbd3518312643575cd656b66929
#
_cell.length_a   1.000
_cell.length_b   1.000
_cell.length_c   1.000
_cell.angle_alpha   90.00
_cell.angle_beta   90.00
_cell.angle_gamma   90.00
#
_symmetry.space_group_name_H-M   'P 1'
#
loop_
_entity.id
_entity.type
_entity.pdbx_description
1 polymer ?
#
loop_
_entity_poly.entity_id
_entity_poly.type
_entity_poly.pdbx_seq_one_letter_code
_entity_poly.pdbx_strand_id
1 'polypeptide(L)'
;MSAEANKALVRRWFAELDKRNLAIINELIPEDYLDHNPPLPDLPPGREGVRESSVRLLAAFPDAVHIINDQMAEGDKVMTRLTTRATFLGPIFGFPPSGKTVEVSGIAVHRVVEGQLVEHWAHLDMVGFMEQITPSVVPDESP
;
A
#
# COMPACT_ATOMS: atom_id res chain seq x y z
N MET A 1 17.64 16.64 -3.91
CA MET A 1 17.79 15.89 -2.65
C MET A 1 18.63 14.64 -2.90
N SER A 2 19.34 14.19 -1.89
CA SER A 2 20.18 13.00 -2.00
C SER A 2 19.35 11.71 -2.03
N ALA A 3 19.95 10.62 -2.49
CA ALA A 3 19.33 9.30 -2.45
C ALA A 3 18.91 8.92 -1.01
N GLU A 4 19.76 9.23 -0.03
CA GLU A 4 19.46 8.94 1.38
C GLU A 4 18.27 9.75 1.89
N ALA A 5 18.18 11.03 1.53
CA ALA A 5 17.05 11.88 1.90
C ALA A 5 15.75 11.40 1.25
N ASN A 6 15.83 10.99 -0.02
CA ASN A 6 14.65 10.46 -0.74
C ASN A 6 14.17 9.14 -0.14
N LYS A 7 15.09 8.24 0.22
CA LYS A 7 14.73 7.00 0.92
C LYS A 7 14.09 7.27 2.27
N ALA A 8 14.62 8.23 3.02
CA ALA A 8 14.07 8.63 4.32
C ALA A 8 12.65 9.18 4.18
N LEU A 9 12.39 9.96 3.12
CA LEU A 9 11.06 10.51 2.86
C LEU A 9 10.03 9.39 2.60
N VAL A 10 10.40 8.38 1.82
CA VAL A 10 9.52 7.23 1.56
C VAL A 10 9.29 6.42 2.84
N ARG A 11 10.32 6.21 3.66
CA ARG A 11 10.14 5.56 4.97
C ARG A 11 9.17 6.34 5.86
N ARG A 12 9.28 7.66 5.86
CA ARG A 12 8.36 8.53 6.62
C ARG A 12 6.92 8.38 6.12
N TRP A 13 6.73 8.31 4.81
CA TRP A 13 5.41 8.07 4.21
C TRP A 13 4.74 6.84 4.80
N PHE A 14 5.41 5.69 4.74
CA PHE A 14 4.87 4.44 5.27
C PHE A 14 4.68 4.49 6.79
N ALA A 15 5.63 5.06 7.53
CA ALA A 15 5.53 5.15 8.99
C ALA A 15 4.33 5.98 9.44
N GLU A 16 4.06 7.10 8.76
CA GLU A 16 2.91 7.95 9.10
C GLU A 16 1.58 7.28 8.72
N LEU A 17 1.53 6.56 7.61
CA LEU A 17 0.36 5.76 7.28
C LEU A 17 0.09 4.70 8.35
N ASP A 18 1.14 4.04 8.83
CA ASP A 18 1.03 3.01 9.87
C ASP A 18 0.53 3.59 11.20
N LYS A 19 0.84 4.85 11.49
CA LYS A 19 0.31 5.58 12.64
C LYS A 19 -1.11 6.10 12.43
N ARG A 20 -1.70 5.88 11.25
CA ARG A 20 -3.01 6.42 10.85
C ARG A 20 -3.04 7.94 10.75
N ASN A 21 -1.86 8.56 10.53
CA ASN A 21 -1.74 9.99 10.31
C ASN A 21 -1.98 10.30 8.84
N LEU A 22 -3.25 10.36 8.43
CA LEU A 22 -3.61 10.62 7.04
C LEU A 22 -3.31 12.06 6.59
N ALA A 23 -2.99 12.96 7.53
CA ALA A 23 -2.52 14.30 7.18
C ALA A 23 -1.23 14.27 6.35
N ILE A 24 -0.45 13.19 6.44
CA ILE A 24 0.75 13.01 5.62
C ILE A 24 0.44 13.07 4.12
N ILE A 25 -0.77 12.69 3.72
CA ILE A 25 -1.20 12.73 2.32
C ILE A 25 -1.17 14.17 1.81
N ASN A 26 -1.67 15.13 2.59
CA ASN A 26 -1.65 16.54 2.20
C ASN A 26 -0.22 17.09 2.09
N GLU A 27 0.69 16.60 2.93
CA GLU A 27 2.07 17.08 2.94
C GLU A 27 2.90 16.51 1.80
N LEU A 28 2.80 15.21 1.54
CA LEU A 28 3.71 14.50 0.63
C LEU A 28 3.14 14.22 -0.75
N ILE A 29 1.82 14.21 -0.92
CA ILE A 29 1.18 13.86 -2.18
C ILE A 29 0.59 15.12 -2.83
N PRO A 30 1.09 15.53 -4.01
CA PRO A 30 0.53 16.67 -4.71
C PRO A 30 -0.83 16.34 -5.34
N GLU A 31 -1.61 17.35 -5.70
CA GLU A 31 -2.93 17.16 -6.30
C GLU A 31 -2.88 16.38 -7.62
N ASP A 32 -1.81 16.56 -8.38
CA ASP A 32 -1.59 15.91 -9.69
C ASP A 32 -0.76 14.62 -9.61
N TYR A 33 -0.71 14.01 -8.43
CA TYR A 33 -0.02 12.73 -8.22
C TYR A 33 -0.46 11.69 -9.25
N LEU A 34 0.51 10.98 -9.83
CA LEU A 34 0.25 9.96 -10.84
C LEU A 34 0.54 8.56 -10.29
N ASP A 35 -0.50 7.77 -10.14
CA ASP A 35 -0.39 6.38 -9.72
C ASP A 35 -0.61 5.44 -10.90
N HIS A 36 0.44 4.74 -11.29
CA HIS A 36 0.36 3.78 -12.40
C HIS A 36 -0.30 2.46 -12.01
N ASN A 37 -0.35 2.16 -10.71
CA ASN A 37 -0.89 0.91 -10.20
C ASN A 37 -1.80 1.18 -9.00
N PRO A 38 -2.95 1.84 -9.21
CA PRO A 38 -3.85 2.14 -8.09
C PRO A 38 -4.33 0.84 -7.45
N PRO A 39 -4.42 0.81 -6.10
CA PRO A 39 -4.73 -0.42 -5.39
C PRO A 39 -6.19 -0.86 -5.49
N LEU A 40 -7.08 0.03 -5.90
CA LEU A 40 -8.51 -0.24 -6.02
C LEU A 40 -9.02 0.30 -7.35
N PRO A 41 -10.10 -0.28 -7.91
CA PRO A 41 -10.72 0.26 -9.11
C PRO A 41 -11.52 1.53 -8.82
N ASP A 42 -11.76 2.32 -9.85
CA ASP A 42 -12.67 3.47 -9.83
C ASP A 42 -12.29 4.56 -8.81
N LEU A 43 -10.98 4.72 -8.55
CA LEU A 43 -10.49 5.80 -7.71
C LEU A 43 -10.40 7.12 -8.51
N PRO A 44 -10.70 8.26 -7.89
CA PRO A 44 -10.43 9.54 -8.53
C PRO A 44 -8.92 9.71 -8.75
N PRO A 45 -8.50 10.52 -9.74
CA PRO A 45 -7.08 10.74 -9.99
C PRO A 45 -6.43 11.58 -8.87
N GLY A 46 -5.11 11.51 -8.79
CA GLY A 46 -4.31 12.36 -7.94
C GLY A 46 -4.42 12.05 -6.46
N ARG A 47 -4.23 13.10 -5.67
CA ARG A 47 -4.25 13.02 -4.20
C ARG A 47 -5.54 12.41 -3.65
N GLU A 48 -6.68 12.74 -4.23
CA GLU A 48 -7.97 12.24 -3.74
C GLU A 48 -8.09 10.72 -3.91
N GLY A 49 -7.49 10.16 -4.95
CA GLY A 49 -7.42 8.70 -5.10
C GLY A 49 -6.63 8.04 -3.99
N VAL A 50 -5.50 8.64 -3.60
CA VAL A 50 -4.69 8.15 -2.48
C VAL A 50 -5.48 8.22 -1.18
N ARG A 51 -6.20 9.32 -0.94
CA ARG A 51 -7.02 9.51 0.26
C ARG A 51 -8.14 8.47 0.33
N GLU A 52 -8.89 8.33 -0.75
CA GLU A 52 -10.01 7.38 -0.79
C GLU A 52 -9.54 5.93 -0.63
N SER A 53 -8.47 5.54 -1.32
CA SER A 53 -7.93 4.18 -1.19
C SER A 53 -7.42 3.92 0.22
N SER A 54 -6.77 4.90 0.85
CA SER A 54 -6.28 4.76 2.22
C SER A 54 -7.43 4.54 3.20
N VAL A 55 -8.51 5.30 3.08
CA VAL A 55 -9.68 5.14 3.94
C VAL A 55 -10.32 3.76 3.74
N ARG A 56 -10.50 3.35 2.50
CA ARG A 56 -11.15 2.06 2.18
C ARG A 56 -10.30 0.86 2.59
N LEU A 57 -8.99 0.93 2.36
CA LEU A 57 -8.08 -0.15 2.77
C LEU A 57 -7.98 -0.26 4.28
N LEU A 58 -7.94 0.87 5.00
CA LEU A 58 -7.92 0.86 6.45
C LEU A 58 -9.25 0.39 7.06
N ALA A 59 -10.37 0.54 6.37
CA ALA A 59 -11.63 -0.04 6.82
C ALA A 59 -11.61 -1.58 6.75
N ALA A 60 -10.96 -2.14 5.73
CA ALA A 60 -10.81 -3.59 5.58
C ALA A 60 -9.69 -4.16 6.44
N PHE A 61 -8.60 -3.41 6.59
CA PHE A 61 -7.38 -3.81 7.28
C PHE A 61 -6.94 -2.74 8.29
N PRO A 62 -7.70 -2.57 9.40
CA PRO A 62 -7.47 -1.43 10.30
C PRO A 62 -6.13 -1.46 11.02
N ASP A 63 -5.49 -2.61 11.14
CA ASP A 63 -4.19 -2.79 11.79
C ASP A 63 -3.02 -2.92 10.80
N ALA A 64 -3.22 -2.57 9.54
CA ALA A 64 -2.20 -2.73 8.51
C ALA A 64 -0.90 -2.00 8.87
N VAL A 65 0.22 -2.70 8.71
CA VAL A 65 1.56 -2.15 8.87
C VAL A 65 2.45 -2.54 7.69
N HIS A 66 3.38 -1.66 7.35
CA HIS A 66 4.34 -1.86 6.28
C HIS A 66 5.71 -2.15 6.86
N ILE A 67 6.27 -3.32 6.52
CA ILE A 67 7.61 -3.70 6.93
C ILE A 67 8.53 -3.45 5.74
N ILE A 68 9.44 -2.50 5.86
CA ILE A 68 10.40 -2.20 4.80
C ILE A 68 11.55 -3.19 4.92
N ASN A 69 11.68 -4.06 3.92
CA ASN A 69 12.72 -5.08 3.89
C ASN A 69 14.05 -4.47 3.40
N ASP A 70 14.01 -3.69 2.33
CA ASP A 70 15.15 -2.90 1.87
C ASP A 70 14.69 -1.78 0.93
N GLN A 71 15.61 -0.87 0.61
CA GLN A 71 15.38 0.23 -0.31
C GLN A 71 16.60 0.45 -1.18
N MET A 72 16.35 0.86 -2.41
CA MET A 72 17.37 1.32 -3.34
C MET A 72 16.90 2.63 -3.95
N ALA A 73 17.81 3.53 -4.24
CA ALA A 73 17.47 4.81 -4.86
C ALA A 73 18.50 5.18 -5.91
N GLU A 74 18.01 5.69 -7.03
CA GLU A 74 18.83 6.23 -8.10
C GLU A 74 18.11 7.41 -8.72
N GLY A 75 18.82 8.54 -8.86
CA GLY A 75 18.21 9.77 -9.32
C GLY A 75 17.10 10.21 -8.38
N ASP A 76 15.94 10.48 -8.94
CA ASP A 76 14.76 10.90 -8.19
C ASP A 76 13.81 9.75 -7.81
N LYS A 77 14.20 8.50 -8.06
CA LYS A 77 13.37 7.33 -7.79
C LYS A 77 13.87 6.53 -6.60
N VAL A 78 12.91 6.07 -5.80
CA VAL A 78 13.16 5.17 -4.67
C VAL A 78 12.38 3.90 -4.87
N MET A 79 13.06 2.77 -4.86
CA MET A 79 12.44 1.45 -4.87
C MET A 79 12.45 0.89 -3.46
N THR A 80 11.30 0.50 -2.97
CA THR A 80 11.11 -0.07 -1.64
C THR A 80 10.54 -1.47 -1.76
N ARG A 81 11.28 -2.46 -1.27
CA ARG A 81 10.76 -3.81 -1.15
C ARG A 81 10.15 -3.94 0.24
N LEU A 82 8.89 -4.31 0.30
CA LEU A 82 8.13 -4.27 1.53
C LEU A 82 7.21 -5.48 1.69
N THR A 83 6.82 -5.71 2.94
CA THR A 83 5.79 -6.67 3.31
C THR A 83 4.70 -5.91 4.06
N THR A 84 3.47 -6.02 3.61
CA THR A 84 2.31 -5.47 4.33
C THR A 84 1.66 -6.58 5.11
N ARG A 85 1.43 -6.34 6.40
CA ARG A 85 0.79 -7.30 7.30
C ARG A 85 -0.45 -6.67 7.91
N ALA A 86 -1.56 -7.41 7.90
CA ALA A 86 -2.83 -6.88 8.36
C ALA A 86 -3.78 -8.01 8.75
N THR A 87 -4.80 -7.69 9.52
CA THR A 87 -5.93 -8.60 9.81
C THR A 87 -7.11 -8.21 8.92
N PHE A 88 -7.69 -9.18 8.23
CA PHE A 88 -8.82 -8.97 7.33
C PHE A 88 -10.12 -8.87 8.14
N LEU A 89 -10.51 -7.62 8.47
CA LEU A 89 -11.62 -7.32 9.39
C LEU A 89 -12.82 -6.62 8.73
N GLY A 90 -12.68 -6.14 7.50
CA GLY A 90 -13.78 -5.52 6.75
C GLY A 90 -13.87 -6.06 5.33
N PRO A 91 -15.04 -6.04 4.70
CA PRO A 91 -15.20 -6.59 3.35
C PRO A 91 -14.42 -5.79 2.33
N ILE A 92 -13.78 -6.47 1.39
CA ILE A 92 -13.08 -5.85 0.27
C ILE A 92 -12.99 -6.85 -0.90
N PHE A 93 -12.90 -6.33 -2.12
CA PHE A 93 -12.83 -7.11 -3.37
C PHE A 93 -13.96 -8.13 -3.53
N GLY A 94 -15.12 -7.85 -2.93
CA GLY A 94 -16.27 -8.76 -2.98
C GLY A 94 -16.20 -9.93 -2.01
N PHE A 95 -15.20 -9.97 -1.12
CA PHE A 95 -15.05 -11.03 -0.12
C PHE A 95 -15.44 -10.54 1.28
N PRO A 96 -16.13 -11.38 2.08
CA PRO A 96 -16.40 -11.06 3.48
C PRO A 96 -15.13 -11.18 4.31
N PRO A 97 -15.02 -10.44 5.43
CA PRO A 97 -13.85 -10.53 6.29
C PRO A 97 -13.72 -11.91 6.93
N SER A 98 -12.49 -12.42 7.01
CA SER A 98 -12.19 -13.73 7.59
C SER A 98 -11.66 -13.67 9.02
N GLY A 99 -11.20 -12.50 9.46
CA GLY A 99 -10.51 -12.34 10.73
C GLY A 99 -9.08 -12.88 10.74
N LYS A 100 -8.59 -13.38 9.61
CA LYS A 100 -7.24 -13.93 9.50
C LYS A 100 -6.20 -12.84 9.26
N THR A 101 -4.99 -13.07 9.78
CA THR A 101 -3.84 -12.24 9.42
C THR A 101 -3.39 -12.59 8.01
N VAL A 102 -3.17 -11.55 7.20
CA VAL A 102 -2.67 -11.69 5.83
C VAL A 102 -1.34 -10.97 5.69
N GLU A 103 -0.47 -11.47 4.81
CA GLU A 103 0.79 -10.83 4.47
C GLU A 103 0.93 -10.77 2.96
N VAL A 104 1.32 -9.60 2.45
CA VAL A 104 1.55 -9.36 1.03
C VAL A 104 2.92 -8.75 0.84
N SER A 105 3.76 -9.41 0.06
CA SER A 105 5.05 -8.83 -0.33
C SER A 105 4.92 -8.08 -1.64
N GLY A 106 5.80 -7.09 -1.83
CA GLY A 106 5.79 -6.33 -3.07
C GLY A 106 6.89 -5.30 -3.14
N ILE A 107 6.89 -4.59 -4.25
CA ILE A 107 7.82 -3.52 -4.54
C ILE A 107 7.04 -2.29 -4.93
N ALA A 108 7.34 -1.16 -4.28
CA ALA A 108 6.82 0.14 -4.64
C ALA A 108 7.96 1.03 -5.12
N VAL A 109 7.72 1.76 -6.21
CA VAL A 109 8.66 2.76 -6.70
C VAL A 109 7.98 4.12 -6.60
N HIS A 110 8.65 5.07 -5.97
CA HIS A 110 8.20 6.46 -5.87
C HIS A 110 9.20 7.37 -6.57
N ARG A 111 8.70 8.31 -7.35
CA ARG A 111 9.50 9.43 -7.83
C ARG A 111 9.33 10.60 -6.88
N VAL A 112 10.45 11.16 -6.43
CA VAL A 112 10.49 12.23 -5.44
C VAL A 112 10.93 13.52 -6.13
N VAL A 113 10.14 14.57 -6.01
CA VAL A 113 10.46 15.89 -6.55
C VAL A 113 10.17 16.94 -5.48
N GLU A 114 11.18 17.74 -5.14
CA GLU A 114 11.03 18.85 -4.18
C GLU A 114 10.36 18.45 -2.88
N GLY A 115 10.76 17.29 -2.34
CA GLY A 115 10.23 16.82 -1.06
C GLY A 115 8.83 16.23 -1.12
N GLN A 116 8.31 15.95 -2.31
CA GLN A 116 7.00 15.31 -2.48
C GLN A 116 7.12 14.04 -3.28
N LEU A 117 6.18 13.11 -3.05
CA LEU A 117 6.02 11.88 -3.82
C LEU A 117 5.07 12.20 -4.97
N VAL A 118 5.59 12.26 -6.19
CA VAL A 118 4.82 12.77 -7.33
C VAL A 118 4.32 11.68 -8.27
N GLU A 119 4.94 10.51 -8.23
CA GLU A 119 4.60 9.41 -9.13
C GLU A 119 4.89 8.07 -8.45
N HIS A 120 4.09 7.07 -8.76
CA HIS A 120 4.13 5.79 -8.05
C HIS A 120 3.85 4.62 -8.99
N TRP A 121 4.64 3.57 -8.83
CA TRP A 121 4.45 2.24 -9.41
C TRP A 121 4.47 1.23 -8.28
N ALA A 122 3.65 0.19 -8.36
CA ALA A 122 3.67 -0.88 -7.37
C ALA A 122 3.35 -2.22 -8.02
N HIS A 123 4.06 -3.24 -7.60
CA HIS A 123 3.80 -4.62 -7.99
C HIS A 123 3.80 -5.47 -6.73
N LEU A 124 2.64 -5.98 -6.40
CA LEU A 124 2.42 -6.80 -5.21
C LEU A 124 2.19 -8.25 -5.63
N ASP A 125 2.47 -9.18 -4.72
CA ASP A 125 2.11 -10.58 -4.91
C ASP A 125 0.59 -10.75 -4.76
N MET A 126 -0.14 -10.39 -5.81
CA MET A 126 -1.60 -10.45 -5.80
C MET A 126 -2.14 -11.87 -5.79
N VAL A 127 -1.42 -12.83 -6.36
CA VAL A 127 -1.80 -14.23 -6.30
C VAL A 127 -1.80 -14.71 -4.85
N GLY A 128 -0.71 -14.48 -4.13
CA GLY A 128 -0.62 -14.83 -2.71
C GLY A 128 -1.64 -14.10 -1.86
N PHE A 129 -1.88 -12.81 -2.14
CA PHE A 129 -2.89 -12.05 -1.44
C PHE A 129 -4.30 -12.59 -1.66
N MET A 130 -4.67 -12.86 -2.90
CA MET A 130 -6.00 -13.38 -3.24
C MET A 130 -6.24 -14.77 -2.63
N GLU A 131 -5.21 -15.61 -2.57
CA GLU A 131 -5.30 -16.91 -1.89
C GLU A 131 -5.63 -16.76 -0.40
N GLN A 132 -5.10 -15.72 0.24
CA GLN A 132 -5.31 -15.48 1.67
C GLN A 132 -6.69 -14.90 1.98
N ILE A 133 -7.27 -14.09 1.09
CA ILE A 133 -8.56 -13.44 1.34
C ILE A 133 -9.74 -14.19 0.75
N THR A 134 -9.51 -15.05 -0.25
CA THR A 134 -10.57 -15.86 -0.86
C THR A 134 -11.00 -16.92 0.15
N PRO A 135 -12.32 -17.07 0.40
CA PRO A 135 -12.81 -18.15 1.26
C PRO A 135 -12.34 -19.51 0.76
N SER A 136 -11.72 -20.30 1.67
CA SER A 136 -11.29 -21.64 1.29
C SER A 136 -12.51 -22.53 1.08
N VAL A 137 -12.65 -23.05 -0.16
CA VAL A 137 -13.54 -24.15 -0.43
C VAL A 137 -12.73 -25.41 -0.10
N VAL A 138 -12.83 -25.86 1.13
CA VAL A 138 -12.26 -27.16 1.46
C VAL A 138 -13.19 -28.20 0.88
N PRO A 139 -12.70 -29.06 -0.06
CA PRO A 139 -13.50 -30.16 -0.52
C PRO A 139 -13.94 -30.97 0.70
N ASP A 140 -15.20 -31.39 0.71
CA ASP A 140 -15.68 -32.24 1.77
C ASP A 140 -14.92 -33.58 1.69
N GLU A 141 -13.97 -33.76 2.60
CA GLU A 141 -13.18 -34.98 2.71
C GLU A 141 -13.82 -36.01 3.62
N SER A 142 -15.07 -35.80 3.96
CA SER A 142 -15.80 -36.79 4.75
C SER A 142 -15.85 -38.13 3.99
N PRO A 143 -15.39 -39.20 4.60
CA PRO A 143 -15.47 -40.51 3.97
C PRO A 143 -16.91 -40.97 3.76
#